data_5a30b02b472a5c918079f81ec5ba3ead
#
_entry.id   5a30b02b472a5c918079f81ec5ba3ead
#
_cell.length_a   1.000
_cell.length_b   1.000
_cell.length_c   1.000
_cell.angle_alpha   90.00
_cell.angle_beta   90.00
_cell.angle_gamma   90.00
#
_symmetry.space_group_name_H-M   'P 1'
#
loop_
_entity.id
_entity.type
_entity.pdbx_description
1 polymer ?
#
loop_
_entity_poly.entity_id
_entity_poly.type
_entity_poly.pdbx_seq_one_letter_code
_entity_poly.pdbx_strand_id
1 'polypeptide(L)'
;MMTETMQLTDIGITPRKASQFAAKGICTVRDLLMFYPTKYLDFRNPISLADGKQYAGQHVAVRGQVVSTRVINGKHFMLRLSDGNNFCSVFWFNQSYRARQFSVGQMLAVGGVSSWSDEYKSLTISAPDFVSCDLQTAFCIKPIYRKIKGMSDEYLLDAIALALPYIRKCVSDPLTEEQRNALRVPELARCVRMAHAPQDETDIMLSRRRRAVDVLYPFCYGLEVKKAEAAKVSPFRIKDAAAVVKKAQNELPFALTEDQNKAVRHVLEEMQLGNRVDALVQGDVGCGKTVVAQIAALGMAMNGYQCAVMC
;
A
#
# COMPACT_ATOMS: atom_id res chain seq x y z
N MET A 1 5.00 21.49 20.06
CA MET A 1 4.79 22.44 18.97
C MET A 1 3.45 22.13 18.32
N MET A 2 2.49 23.06 18.37
CA MET A 2 1.25 22.93 17.61
C MET A 2 1.61 22.97 16.12
N THR A 3 1.29 21.92 15.39
CA THR A 3 1.38 21.93 13.91
C THR A 3 0.36 22.93 13.40
N GLU A 4 0.80 23.97 12.70
CA GLU A 4 -0.10 24.92 12.04
C GLU A 4 -1.01 24.17 11.07
N THR A 5 -2.31 24.39 11.18
CA THR A 5 -3.30 23.83 10.25
C THR A 5 -3.27 24.65 8.96
N MET A 6 -2.30 24.36 8.09
CA MET A 6 -2.14 25.04 6.81
C MET A 6 -3.19 24.53 5.81
N GLN A 7 -3.92 25.45 5.21
CA GLN A 7 -4.96 25.15 4.22
C GLN A 7 -4.33 24.92 2.83
N LEU A 8 -5.03 24.19 1.95
CA LEU A 8 -4.55 23.97 0.57
C LEU A 8 -4.42 25.28 -0.23
N THR A 9 -5.22 26.28 0.08
CA THR A 9 -5.14 27.61 -0.55
C THR A 9 -3.88 28.37 -0.19
N ASP A 10 -3.28 28.12 0.98
CA ASP A 10 -2.07 28.80 1.45
C ASP A 10 -0.84 28.41 0.62
N ILE A 11 -0.90 27.30 -0.10
CA ILE A 11 0.15 26.82 -1.00
C ILE A 11 -0.16 27.06 -2.49
N GLY A 12 -1.18 27.88 -2.80
CA GLY A 12 -1.54 28.25 -4.16
C GLY A 12 -2.54 27.35 -4.87
N ILE A 13 -3.15 26.38 -4.15
CA ILE A 13 -4.24 25.58 -4.71
C ILE A 13 -5.52 26.42 -4.76
N THR A 14 -6.15 26.50 -5.94
CA THR A 14 -7.36 27.31 -6.10
C THR A 14 -8.54 26.80 -5.27
N PRO A 15 -9.44 27.68 -4.79
CA PRO A 15 -10.61 27.27 -3.98
C PRO A 15 -11.46 26.18 -4.63
N ARG A 16 -11.64 26.25 -5.95
CA ARG A 16 -12.37 25.22 -6.73
C ARG A 16 -11.70 23.85 -6.64
N LYS A 17 -10.38 23.80 -6.72
CA LYS A 17 -9.61 22.56 -6.59
C LYS A 17 -9.54 22.07 -5.14
N ALA A 18 -9.42 22.98 -4.17
CA ALA A 18 -9.51 22.65 -2.76
C ALA A 18 -10.86 21.99 -2.41
N SER A 19 -11.99 22.46 -2.98
CA SER A 19 -13.30 21.80 -2.81
C SER A 19 -13.33 20.37 -3.38
N GLN A 20 -12.63 20.11 -4.48
CA GLN A 20 -12.52 18.76 -5.04
C GLN A 20 -11.69 17.82 -4.15
N PHE A 21 -10.64 18.33 -3.52
CA PHE A 21 -9.87 17.60 -2.50
C PHE A 21 -10.70 17.33 -1.25
N ALA A 22 -11.43 18.34 -0.75
CA ALA A 22 -12.29 18.23 0.42
C ALA A 22 -13.37 17.15 0.28
N ALA A 23 -13.91 16.95 -0.93
CA ALA A 23 -14.84 15.85 -1.24
C ALA A 23 -14.24 14.44 -1.03
N LYS A 24 -12.91 14.33 -0.84
CA LYS A 24 -12.17 13.11 -0.50
C LYS A 24 -11.59 13.15 0.90
N GLY A 25 -11.98 14.12 1.73
CA GLY A 25 -11.47 14.29 3.08
C GLY A 25 -10.07 14.91 3.15
N ILE A 26 -9.58 15.51 2.05
CA ILE A 26 -8.28 16.19 1.98
C ILE A 26 -8.54 17.69 2.11
N CYS A 27 -8.47 18.21 3.34
CA CYS A 27 -8.79 19.60 3.63
C CYS A 27 -7.55 20.46 3.85
N THR A 28 -6.47 19.87 4.35
CA THR A 28 -5.25 20.57 4.74
C THR A 28 -4.05 20.10 3.92
N VAL A 29 -2.97 20.87 3.99
CA VAL A 29 -1.66 20.47 3.40
C VAL A 29 -1.17 19.15 4.01
N ARG A 30 -1.41 18.94 5.31
CA ARG A 30 -1.09 17.69 5.97
C ARG A 30 -1.86 16.51 5.37
N ASP A 31 -3.18 16.67 5.14
CA ASP A 31 -3.99 15.59 4.55
C ASP A 31 -3.50 15.24 3.15
N LEU A 32 -3.10 16.23 2.35
CA LEU A 32 -2.54 16.02 1.02
C LEU A 32 -1.20 15.27 1.10
N LEU A 33 -0.32 15.64 2.02
CA LEU A 33 0.96 14.95 2.27
C LEU A 33 0.77 13.52 2.80
N MET A 34 -0.33 13.24 3.50
CA MET A 34 -0.67 11.90 3.96
C MET A 34 -1.49 11.08 2.95
N PHE A 35 -1.80 11.68 1.78
CA PHE A 35 -2.45 10.98 0.68
C PHE A 35 -1.44 10.17 -0.13
N TYR A 36 -1.09 9.01 0.36
CA TYR A 36 -0.02 8.17 -0.17
C TYR A 36 -0.35 7.53 -1.53
N PRO A 37 0.70 7.30 -2.37
CA PRO A 37 0.57 6.53 -3.60
C PRO A 37 0.09 5.10 -3.35
N THR A 38 -0.62 4.54 -4.33
CA THR A 38 -1.08 3.14 -4.30
C THR A 38 -0.08 2.19 -4.95
N LYS A 39 0.64 2.67 -5.96
CA LYS A 39 1.68 1.92 -6.67
C LYS A 39 2.74 2.88 -7.21
N TYR A 40 3.83 2.31 -7.68
CA TYR A 40 4.93 3.05 -8.31
C TYR A 40 5.24 2.42 -9.66
N LEU A 41 5.62 3.26 -10.62
CA LEU A 41 6.14 2.85 -11.92
C LEU A 41 7.60 3.32 -12.02
N ASP A 42 8.50 2.39 -12.30
CA ASP A 42 9.92 2.70 -12.43
C ASP A 42 10.28 2.95 -13.89
N PHE A 43 10.67 4.17 -14.18
CA PHE A 43 11.11 4.61 -15.50
C PHE A 43 12.57 5.05 -15.54
N ARG A 44 13.38 4.71 -14.53
CA ARG A 44 14.78 5.13 -14.45
C ARG A 44 15.66 4.59 -15.57
N ASN A 45 15.30 3.45 -16.13
CA ASN A 45 16.06 2.77 -17.17
C ASN A 45 15.27 2.79 -18.50
N PRO A 46 15.45 3.82 -19.34
CA PRO A 46 14.82 3.85 -20.65
C PRO A 46 15.38 2.73 -21.53
N ILE A 47 14.49 2.04 -22.23
CA ILE A 47 14.88 0.99 -23.16
C ILE A 47 15.33 1.60 -24.51
N SER A 48 16.21 0.87 -25.22
CA SER A 48 16.51 1.16 -26.61
C SER A 48 15.30 0.83 -27.49
N LEU A 49 15.01 1.68 -28.48
CA LEU A 49 13.92 1.39 -29.43
C LEU A 49 14.22 0.14 -30.29
N ALA A 50 15.49 -0.23 -30.46
CA ALA A 50 15.91 -1.46 -31.15
C ALA A 50 15.42 -2.71 -30.42
N ASP A 51 15.41 -2.70 -29.10
CA ASP A 51 15.05 -3.83 -28.26
C ASP A 51 13.55 -3.90 -27.95
N GLY A 52 12.76 -2.99 -28.51
CA GLY A 52 11.35 -2.80 -28.17
C GLY A 52 10.49 -4.06 -28.22
N LYS A 53 10.80 -5.01 -29.11
CA LYS A 53 10.07 -6.29 -29.23
C LYS A 53 10.14 -7.14 -27.95
N GLN A 54 11.27 -7.12 -27.24
CA GLN A 54 11.48 -7.91 -26.00
C GLN A 54 10.65 -7.39 -24.83
N TYR A 55 10.25 -6.14 -24.88
CA TYR A 55 9.53 -5.46 -23.82
C TYR A 55 8.02 -5.30 -24.08
N ALA A 56 7.51 -5.96 -25.14
CA ALA A 56 6.09 -5.92 -25.46
C ALA A 56 5.22 -6.39 -24.26
N GLY A 57 4.20 -5.60 -23.90
CA GLY A 57 3.33 -5.86 -22.76
C GLY A 57 3.85 -5.34 -21.41
N GLN A 58 5.07 -4.79 -21.36
CA GLN A 58 5.66 -4.26 -20.14
C GLN A 58 5.51 -2.74 -20.05
N HIS A 59 5.59 -2.19 -18.81
CA HIS A 59 5.76 -0.76 -18.62
C HIS A 59 7.19 -0.38 -18.92
N VAL A 60 7.36 0.53 -19.88
CA VAL A 60 8.68 0.97 -20.35
C VAL A 60 8.78 2.48 -20.38
N ALA A 61 10.00 2.99 -20.29
CA ALA A 61 10.34 4.34 -20.68
C ALA A 61 11.18 4.32 -21.95
N VAL A 62 10.90 5.24 -22.86
CA VAL A 62 11.67 5.47 -24.09
C VAL A 62 12.00 6.94 -24.24
N ARG A 63 13.08 7.24 -24.95
CA ARG A 63 13.41 8.59 -25.38
C ARG A 63 13.61 8.64 -26.88
N GLY A 64 13.28 9.74 -27.50
CA GLY A 64 13.50 9.93 -28.93
C GLY A 64 13.12 11.33 -29.39
N GLN A 65 13.53 11.66 -30.59
CA GLN A 65 13.15 12.89 -31.26
C GLN A 65 11.80 12.68 -31.98
N VAL A 66 10.91 13.66 -31.86
CA VAL A 66 9.65 13.66 -32.62
C VAL A 66 9.95 13.84 -34.10
N VAL A 67 9.66 12.82 -34.88
CA VAL A 67 9.87 12.87 -36.36
C VAL A 67 8.59 13.14 -37.13
N SER A 68 7.44 12.84 -36.55
CA SER A 68 6.14 13.19 -37.15
C SER A 68 5.04 13.28 -36.09
N THR A 69 4.02 14.08 -36.39
CA THR A 69 2.80 14.19 -35.59
C THR A 69 1.60 14.06 -36.53
N ARG A 70 0.52 13.40 -36.10
CA ARG A 70 -0.68 13.21 -36.90
C ARG A 70 -1.93 13.20 -36.04
N VAL A 71 -2.96 13.90 -36.50
CA VAL A 71 -4.33 13.78 -35.97
C VAL A 71 -5.08 12.77 -36.82
N ILE A 72 -5.63 11.75 -36.19
CA ILE A 72 -6.36 10.65 -36.86
C ILE A 72 -7.86 10.83 -36.59
N ASN A 73 -8.66 10.86 -37.66
CA ASN A 73 -10.12 11.03 -37.63
C ASN A 73 -10.59 12.26 -36.81
N GLY A 74 -9.78 13.32 -36.70
CA GLY A 74 -10.08 14.53 -35.95
C GLY A 74 -10.16 14.36 -34.42
N LYS A 75 -10.03 13.13 -33.90
CA LYS A 75 -10.23 12.78 -32.48
C LYS A 75 -8.98 12.28 -31.76
N HIS A 76 -8.19 11.49 -32.47
CA HIS A 76 -7.02 10.83 -31.86
C HIS A 76 -5.75 11.57 -32.28
N PHE A 77 -4.75 11.52 -31.40
CA PHE A 77 -3.45 12.10 -31.68
C PHE A 77 -2.38 11.00 -31.65
N MET A 78 -1.49 11.00 -32.62
CA MET A 78 -0.34 10.13 -32.72
C MET A 78 0.91 10.97 -32.97
N LEU A 79 1.98 10.65 -32.30
CA LEU A 79 3.31 11.09 -32.65
C LEU A 79 4.25 9.91 -32.86
N ARG A 80 5.31 10.11 -33.62
CA ARG A 80 6.36 9.11 -33.85
C ARG A 80 7.68 9.64 -33.35
N LEU A 81 8.30 8.87 -32.45
CA LEU A 81 9.64 9.12 -31.94
C LEU A 81 10.67 8.30 -32.72
N SER A 82 11.89 8.82 -32.84
CA SER A 82 13.03 8.10 -33.39
C SER A 82 14.28 8.29 -32.54
N ASP A 83 15.12 7.26 -32.45
CA ASP A 83 16.48 7.33 -31.91
C ASP A 83 17.53 7.50 -33.03
N GLY A 84 17.10 7.71 -34.29
CA GLY A 84 17.91 7.78 -35.49
C GLY A 84 17.66 6.61 -36.44
N ASN A 85 17.55 5.39 -35.91
CA ASN A 85 17.41 4.16 -36.72
C ASN A 85 16.06 3.45 -36.48
N ASN A 86 15.54 3.55 -35.30
CA ASN A 86 14.31 2.85 -34.89
C ASN A 86 13.22 3.85 -34.53
N PHE A 87 11.98 3.34 -34.46
CA PHE A 87 10.81 4.19 -34.23
C PHE A 87 9.94 3.65 -33.10
N CYS A 88 9.29 4.58 -32.38
CA CYS A 88 8.22 4.29 -31.46
C CYS A 88 7.01 5.16 -31.81
N SER A 89 5.84 4.54 -31.93
CA SER A 89 4.57 5.26 -32.14
C SER A 89 3.87 5.46 -30.80
N VAL A 90 3.45 6.68 -30.53
CA VAL A 90 2.75 7.03 -29.27
C VAL A 90 1.36 7.52 -29.60
N PHE A 91 0.33 6.92 -29.00
CA PHE A 91 -1.08 7.18 -29.29
C PHE A 91 -1.82 7.74 -28.09
N TRP A 92 -2.66 8.74 -28.35
CA TRP A 92 -3.65 9.27 -27.42
C TRP A 92 -5.05 9.19 -28.03
N PHE A 93 -5.92 8.47 -27.37
CA PHE A 93 -7.32 8.35 -27.79
C PHE A 93 -8.14 9.56 -27.32
N ASN A 94 -8.94 10.13 -28.23
CA ASN A 94 -9.81 11.28 -27.98
C ASN A 94 -9.10 12.54 -27.41
N GLN A 95 -7.83 12.76 -27.77
CA GLN A 95 -7.01 13.86 -27.28
C GLN A 95 -6.29 14.60 -28.43
N SER A 96 -7.01 14.92 -29.50
CA SER A 96 -6.45 15.65 -30.65
C SER A 96 -5.87 17.03 -30.30
N TYR A 97 -6.31 17.64 -29.18
CA TYR A 97 -5.76 18.91 -28.69
C TYR A 97 -4.27 18.85 -28.35
N ARG A 98 -3.73 17.66 -28.08
CA ARG A 98 -2.29 17.44 -27.80
C ARG A 98 -1.39 17.74 -29.03
N ALA A 99 -1.93 17.78 -30.22
CA ALA A 99 -1.18 18.17 -31.41
C ALA A 99 -0.53 19.57 -31.29
N ARG A 100 -1.07 20.43 -30.42
CA ARG A 100 -0.49 21.76 -30.16
C ARG A 100 0.63 21.76 -29.11
N GLN A 101 0.83 20.64 -28.43
CA GLN A 101 1.81 20.52 -27.34
C GLN A 101 3.19 20.03 -27.81
N PHE A 102 3.26 19.38 -28.97
CA PHE A 102 4.45 18.72 -29.45
C PHE A 102 4.83 19.19 -30.86
N SER A 103 6.13 19.41 -31.07
CA SER A 103 6.67 19.86 -32.37
C SER A 103 7.67 18.83 -32.90
N VAL A 104 7.73 18.69 -34.21
CA VAL A 104 8.75 17.90 -34.89
C VAL A 104 10.14 18.46 -34.55
N GLY A 105 11.11 17.58 -34.30
CA GLY A 105 12.45 17.92 -33.83
C GLY A 105 12.60 17.97 -32.31
N GLN A 106 11.53 18.00 -31.55
CA GLN A 106 11.57 18.03 -30.08
C GLN A 106 12.01 16.67 -29.52
N MET A 107 12.88 16.69 -28.51
CA MET A 107 13.23 15.49 -27.76
C MET A 107 12.21 15.24 -26.68
N LEU A 108 11.74 14.01 -26.58
CA LEU A 108 10.76 13.58 -25.57
C LEU A 108 11.23 12.30 -24.88
N ALA A 109 10.83 12.19 -23.60
CA ALA A 109 10.76 10.95 -22.86
C ALA A 109 9.30 10.57 -22.70
N VAL A 110 8.98 9.31 -22.97
CA VAL A 110 7.62 8.78 -22.89
C VAL A 110 7.63 7.48 -22.11
N GLY A 111 6.70 7.32 -21.19
CA GLY A 111 6.55 6.11 -20.39
C GLY A 111 5.13 5.57 -20.43
N GLY A 112 5.00 4.26 -20.52
CA GLY A 112 3.71 3.59 -20.55
C GLY A 112 3.83 2.11 -20.89
N VAL A 113 2.67 1.46 -21.02
CA VAL A 113 2.62 0.05 -21.47
C VAL A 113 2.93 -0.03 -22.95
N SER A 114 3.94 -0.83 -23.28
CA SER A 114 4.37 -1.03 -24.66
C SER A 114 3.62 -2.15 -25.34
N SER A 115 3.52 -2.06 -26.65
CA SER A 115 3.14 -3.16 -27.56
C SER A 115 4.05 -3.16 -28.77
N TRP A 116 4.17 -4.30 -29.43
CA TRP A 116 4.96 -4.41 -30.66
C TRP A 116 4.04 -4.55 -31.87
N SER A 117 4.31 -3.79 -32.90
CA SER A 117 3.64 -3.92 -34.20
C SER A 117 4.53 -4.69 -35.18
N ASP A 118 4.14 -5.91 -35.54
CA ASP A 118 4.87 -6.70 -36.53
C ASP A 118 4.76 -6.10 -37.95
N GLU A 119 3.66 -5.40 -38.24
CA GLU A 119 3.44 -4.73 -39.53
C GLU A 119 4.43 -3.59 -39.74
N TYR A 120 4.59 -2.72 -38.72
CA TYR A 120 5.47 -1.53 -38.79
C TYR A 120 6.85 -1.81 -38.21
N LYS A 121 7.13 -3.02 -37.69
CA LYS A 121 8.36 -3.40 -36.99
C LYS A 121 8.82 -2.33 -36.00
N SER A 122 7.88 -1.82 -35.24
CA SER A 122 8.10 -0.71 -34.30
C SER A 122 7.35 -0.88 -32.98
N LEU A 123 7.93 -0.27 -31.96
CA LEU A 123 7.32 -0.17 -30.64
C LEU A 123 6.10 0.79 -30.70
N THR A 124 5.07 0.49 -29.92
CA THR A 124 3.91 1.35 -29.75
C THR A 124 3.60 1.52 -28.28
N ILE A 125 3.34 2.76 -27.84
CA ILE A 125 2.84 3.08 -26.51
C ILE A 125 1.50 3.76 -26.65
N SER A 126 0.44 3.14 -26.13
CA SER A 126 -0.92 3.67 -26.16
C SER A 126 -1.30 4.25 -24.81
N ALA A 127 -1.85 5.48 -24.82
CA ALA A 127 -2.22 6.21 -23.61
C ALA A 127 -1.08 6.25 -22.58
N PRO A 128 0.06 6.91 -22.90
CA PRO A 128 1.23 6.90 -22.04
C PRO A 128 0.93 7.42 -20.64
N ASP A 129 1.56 6.82 -19.63
CA ASP A 129 1.45 7.20 -18.22
C ASP A 129 2.14 8.55 -17.94
N PHE A 130 3.16 8.89 -18.73
CA PHE A 130 3.76 10.22 -18.74
C PHE A 130 4.41 10.57 -20.07
N VAL A 131 4.57 11.88 -20.30
CA VAL A 131 5.40 12.45 -21.37
C VAL A 131 6.13 13.65 -20.80
N SER A 132 7.44 13.77 -21.07
CA SER A 132 8.25 14.89 -20.60
C SER A 132 9.19 15.39 -21.66
N CYS A 133 9.33 16.70 -21.74
CA CYS A 133 10.37 17.38 -22.54
C CYS A 133 11.66 17.57 -21.74
N ASP A 134 11.59 17.49 -20.42
CA ASP A 134 12.75 17.54 -19.53
C ASP A 134 13.33 16.14 -19.35
N LEU A 135 14.40 15.87 -20.08
CA LEU A 135 15.09 14.58 -20.05
C LEU A 135 15.90 14.35 -18.77
N GLN A 136 16.19 15.41 -17.98
CA GLN A 136 16.96 15.23 -16.74
C GLN A 136 16.10 14.66 -15.62
N THR A 137 14.81 15.05 -15.57
CA THR A 137 13.87 14.60 -14.54
C THR A 137 12.88 13.56 -15.04
N ALA A 138 12.93 13.21 -16.34
CA ALA A 138 11.97 12.29 -16.96
C ALA A 138 12.09 10.85 -16.42
N PHE A 139 13.35 10.40 -16.21
CA PHE A 139 13.64 9.03 -15.83
C PHE A 139 13.71 8.88 -14.32
N CYS A 140 12.55 8.66 -13.72
CA CYS A 140 12.39 8.55 -12.27
C CYS A 140 11.37 7.47 -11.92
N ILE A 141 11.25 7.19 -10.65
CA ILE A 141 10.13 6.38 -10.13
C ILE A 141 8.93 7.28 -9.95
N LYS A 142 7.85 7.00 -10.68
CA LYS A 142 6.61 7.78 -10.61
C LYS A 142 5.62 7.18 -9.63
N PRO A 143 5.17 7.94 -8.63
CA PRO A 143 4.09 7.55 -7.75
C PRO A 143 2.75 7.65 -8.46
N ILE A 144 1.90 6.63 -8.30
CA ILE A 144 0.54 6.59 -8.85
C ILE A 144 -0.46 6.64 -7.70
N TYR A 145 -1.42 7.53 -7.78
CA TYR A 145 -2.41 7.79 -6.75
C TYR A 145 -3.80 7.28 -7.11
N ARG A 146 -4.67 7.20 -6.11
CA ARG A 146 -6.10 6.98 -6.35
C ARG A 146 -6.69 8.19 -7.06
N LYS A 147 -7.52 7.93 -8.07
CA LYS A 147 -8.17 9.01 -8.84
C LYS A 147 -9.12 9.84 -7.98
N ILE A 148 -9.04 11.14 -8.15
CA ILE A 148 -9.97 12.12 -7.58
C ILE A 148 -10.87 12.62 -8.70
N LYS A 149 -12.19 12.55 -8.52
CA LYS A 149 -13.15 12.95 -9.54
C LYS A 149 -12.96 14.42 -9.92
N GLY A 150 -12.82 14.68 -11.23
CA GLY A 150 -12.62 16.04 -11.75
C GLY A 150 -11.19 16.58 -11.65
N MET A 151 -10.21 15.71 -11.29
CA MET A 151 -8.79 16.07 -11.19
C MET A 151 -7.96 15.16 -12.11
N SER A 152 -7.01 15.74 -12.84
CA SER A 152 -6.02 14.98 -13.61
C SER A 152 -4.91 14.48 -12.70
N ASP A 153 -4.26 13.38 -13.10
CA ASP A 153 -3.13 12.83 -12.35
C ASP A 153 -1.94 13.83 -12.33
N GLU A 154 -1.74 14.59 -13.41
CA GLU A 154 -0.73 15.65 -13.49
C GLU A 154 -0.97 16.73 -12.43
N TYR A 155 -2.22 17.24 -12.34
CA TYR A 155 -2.54 18.27 -11.35
C TYR A 155 -2.37 17.78 -9.91
N LEU A 156 -2.69 16.50 -9.64
CA LEU A 156 -2.47 15.89 -8.33
C LEU A 156 -0.98 15.83 -7.98
N LEU A 157 -0.14 15.43 -8.94
CA LEU A 157 1.32 15.42 -8.77
C LEU A 157 1.87 16.83 -8.49
N ASP A 158 1.41 17.83 -9.24
CA ASP A 158 1.82 19.23 -9.04
C ASP A 158 1.39 19.75 -7.66
N ALA A 159 0.16 19.44 -7.25
CA ALA A 159 -0.34 19.82 -5.93
C ALA A 159 0.48 19.20 -4.79
N ILE A 160 0.88 17.94 -4.94
CA ILE A 160 1.76 17.27 -3.98
C ILE A 160 3.16 17.90 -4.00
N ALA A 161 3.70 18.21 -5.17
CA ALA A 161 5.00 18.89 -5.30
C ALA A 161 4.99 20.26 -4.59
N LEU A 162 3.90 21.02 -4.71
CA LEU A 162 3.70 22.27 -3.98
C LEU A 162 3.62 22.07 -2.45
N ALA A 163 3.10 20.93 -1.99
CA ALA A 163 2.98 20.63 -0.57
C ALA A 163 4.29 20.14 0.07
N LEU A 164 5.16 19.47 -0.68
CA LEU A 164 6.40 18.85 -0.19
C LEU A 164 7.35 19.79 0.60
N PRO A 165 7.54 21.07 0.23
CA PRO A 165 8.36 22.00 1.01
C PRO A 165 7.85 22.23 2.43
N TYR A 166 6.56 22.04 2.67
CA TYR A 166 5.90 22.32 3.95
C TYR A 166 5.83 21.10 4.89
N ILE A 167 6.42 19.96 4.51
CA ILE A 167 6.37 18.72 5.29
C ILE A 167 6.71 18.97 6.77
N ARG A 168 7.83 19.62 7.05
CA ARG A 168 8.29 19.85 8.45
C ARG A 168 7.39 20.76 9.26
N LYS A 169 6.59 21.62 8.62
CA LYS A 169 5.59 22.45 9.30
C LYS A 169 4.30 21.69 9.59
N CYS A 170 3.89 20.83 8.68
CA CYS A 170 2.58 20.19 8.68
C CYS A 170 2.58 18.78 9.27
N VAL A 171 3.75 18.11 9.32
CA VAL A 171 3.88 16.71 9.73
C VAL A 171 4.82 16.63 10.93
N SER A 172 4.25 16.38 12.11
CA SER A 172 5.01 16.03 13.32
C SER A 172 5.11 14.51 13.47
N ASP A 173 6.25 14.04 13.95
CA ASP A 173 6.43 12.61 14.22
C ASP A 173 5.90 12.28 15.64
N PRO A 174 4.93 11.35 15.76
CA PRO A 174 4.43 10.92 17.06
C PRO A 174 5.40 10.00 17.81
N LEU A 175 6.39 9.39 17.12
CA LEU A 175 7.36 8.49 17.71
C LEU A 175 8.61 9.25 18.19
N THR A 176 9.11 8.91 19.37
CA THR A 176 10.42 9.38 19.85
C THR A 176 11.55 8.78 19.02
N GLU A 177 12.75 9.33 19.13
CA GLU A 177 13.92 8.80 18.43
C GLU A 177 14.23 7.36 18.86
N GLU A 178 14.14 7.08 20.17
CA GLU A 178 14.32 5.72 20.71
C GLU A 178 13.32 4.72 20.11
N GLN A 179 12.05 5.12 20.05
CA GLN A 179 10.99 4.28 19.44
C GLN A 179 11.26 4.05 17.95
N ARG A 180 11.66 5.07 17.21
CA ARG A 180 12.02 4.91 15.79
C ARG A 180 13.19 3.95 15.58
N ASN A 181 14.21 4.05 16.43
CA ASN A 181 15.37 3.17 16.36
C ASN A 181 14.99 1.73 16.69
N ALA A 182 14.21 1.49 17.74
CA ALA A 182 13.71 0.17 18.11
C ALA A 182 12.86 -0.46 17.00
N LEU A 183 12.00 0.31 16.35
CA LEU A 183 11.13 -0.13 15.25
C LEU A 183 11.85 -0.14 13.88
N ARG A 184 13.08 0.37 13.81
CA ARG A 184 13.90 0.51 12.59
C ARG A 184 13.16 1.25 11.48
N VAL A 185 12.58 2.39 11.82
CA VAL A 185 11.87 3.25 10.87
C VAL A 185 12.44 4.68 10.88
N PRO A 186 12.54 5.34 9.72
CA PRO A 186 12.95 6.74 9.66
C PRO A 186 11.90 7.70 10.25
N GLU A 187 12.29 8.97 10.42
CA GLU A 187 11.38 10.05 10.77
C GLU A 187 10.21 10.16 9.79
N LEU A 188 9.01 10.46 10.28
CA LEU A 188 7.79 10.51 9.48
C LEU A 188 7.90 11.51 8.31
N ALA A 189 8.44 12.70 8.55
CA ALA A 189 8.63 13.71 7.52
C ALA A 189 9.52 13.20 6.36
N ARG A 190 10.58 12.45 6.68
CA ARG A 190 11.44 11.81 5.70
C ARG A 190 10.69 10.73 4.92
N CYS A 191 9.92 9.89 5.61
CA CYS A 191 9.14 8.81 4.98
C CYS A 191 8.04 9.34 4.05
N VAL A 192 7.38 10.43 4.42
CA VAL A 192 6.42 11.12 3.55
C VAL A 192 7.10 11.60 2.27
N ARG A 193 8.27 12.22 2.37
CA ARG A 193 9.06 12.63 1.18
C ARG A 193 9.44 11.44 0.31
N MET A 194 9.97 10.36 0.91
CA MET A 194 10.32 9.12 0.21
C MET A 194 9.12 8.49 -0.51
N ALA A 195 7.93 8.57 0.07
CA ALA A 195 6.72 8.04 -0.54
C ALA A 195 6.29 8.83 -1.78
N HIS A 196 6.43 10.16 -1.77
CA HIS A 196 5.98 11.01 -2.87
C HIS A 196 7.04 11.24 -3.95
N ALA A 197 8.32 11.18 -3.58
CA ALA A 197 9.46 11.39 -4.49
C ALA A 197 10.57 10.38 -4.18
N PRO A 198 10.31 9.06 -4.38
CA PRO A 198 11.29 8.02 -4.11
C PRO A 198 12.43 8.08 -5.12
N GLN A 199 13.66 7.89 -4.65
CA GLN A 199 14.85 7.80 -5.49
C GLN A 199 15.15 6.36 -5.91
N ASP A 200 14.80 5.41 -5.03
CA ASP A 200 15.01 3.98 -5.25
C ASP A 200 13.92 3.12 -4.59
N GLU A 201 14.05 1.82 -4.71
CA GLU A 201 13.14 0.86 -4.09
C GLU A 201 13.23 0.84 -2.56
N THR A 202 14.41 1.19 -2.02
CA THR A 202 14.62 1.27 -0.57
C THR A 202 13.77 2.37 0.05
N ASP A 203 13.66 3.51 -0.62
CA ASP A 203 12.77 4.61 -0.21
C ASP A 203 11.30 4.14 -0.15
N ILE A 204 10.86 3.42 -1.17
CA ILE A 204 9.50 2.85 -1.21
C ILE A 204 9.27 1.87 -0.05
N MET A 205 10.24 0.97 0.18
CA MET A 205 10.14 -0.04 1.23
C MET A 205 10.12 0.59 2.62
N LEU A 206 11.00 1.55 2.89
CA LEU A 206 11.07 2.27 4.17
C LEU A 206 9.79 3.08 4.44
N SER A 207 9.26 3.76 3.42
CA SER A 207 8.00 4.50 3.55
C SER A 207 6.81 3.58 3.82
N ARG A 208 6.73 2.43 3.16
CA ARG A 208 5.70 1.41 3.41
C ARG A 208 5.80 0.82 4.81
N ARG A 209 7.02 0.49 5.25
CA ARG A 209 7.26 -0.02 6.60
C ARG A 209 6.81 1.01 7.66
N ARG A 210 7.20 2.28 7.48
CA ARG A 210 6.76 3.34 8.39
C ARG A 210 5.24 3.45 8.45
N ARG A 211 4.54 3.46 7.34
CA ARG A 211 3.07 3.49 7.31
C ARG A 211 2.43 2.30 8.03
N ALA A 212 3.00 1.11 7.86
CA ALA A 212 2.53 -0.07 8.58
C ALA A 212 2.67 0.12 10.09
N VAL A 213 3.81 0.64 10.56
CA VAL A 213 4.02 0.97 11.98
C VAL A 213 3.03 2.01 12.47
N ASP A 214 2.82 3.11 11.72
CA ASP A 214 1.91 4.19 12.14
C ASP A 214 0.45 3.72 12.29
N VAL A 215 0.04 2.68 11.56
CA VAL A 215 -1.29 2.06 11.67
C VAL A 215 -1.34 1.00 12.77
N LEU A 216 -0.36 0.09 12.80
CA LEU A 216 -0.38 -1.08 13.68
C LEU A 216 0.03 -0.75 15.11
N TYR A 217 0.96 0.16 15.32
CA TYR A 217 1.47 0.48 16.66
C TYR A 217 0.38 1.01 17.60
N PRO A 218 -0.44 2.03 17.23
CA PRO A 218 -1.54 2.47 18.08
C PRO A 218 -2.59 1.38 18.32
N PHE A 219 -2.86 0.56 17.32
CA PHE A 219 -3.78 -0.56 17.44
C PHE A 219 -3.26 -1.61 18.45
N CYS A 220 -2.02 -2.07 18.30
CA CYS A 220 -1.41 -3.01 19.23
C CYS A 220 -1.31 -2.43 20.65
N TYR A 221 -0.92 -1.16 20.77
CA TYR A 221 -0.86 -0.48 22.07
C TYR A 221 -2.25 -0.44 22.74
N GLY A 222 -3.30 -0.09 21.98
CA GLY A 222 -4.67 -0.08 22.50
C GLY A 222 -5.14 -1.47 22.96
N LEU A 223 -4.73 -2.53 22.27
CA LEU A 223 -5.00 -3.92 22.69
C LEU A 223 -4.27 -4.26 23.99
N GLU A 224 -2.99 -3.90 24.12
CA GLU A 224 -2.23 -4.18 25.34
C GLU A 224 -2.77 -3.40 26.56
N VAL A 225 -3.21 -2.14 26.37
CA VAL A 225 -3.89 -1.38 27.42
C VAL A 225 -5.18 -2.10 27.85
N LYS A 226 -6.02 -2.52 26.91
CA LYS A 226 -7.25 -3.26 27.22
C LYS A 226 -6.97 -4.59 27.90
N LYS A 227 -5.94 -5.32 27.50
CA LYS A 227 -5.52 -6.54 28.17
C LYS A 227 -5.05 -6.28 29.60
N ALA A 228 -4.33 -5.18 29.81
CA ALA A 228 -3.86 -4.80 31.17
C ALA A 228 -5.04 -4.40 32.09
N GLU A 229 -6.08 -3.77 31.55
CA GLU A 229 -7.30 -3.36 32.26
C GLU A 229 -8.26 -4.55 32.52
N ALA A 230 -8.24 -5.57 31.63
CA ALA A 230 -9.10 -6.73 31.77
C ALA A 230 -8.72 -7.53 33.03
N ALA A 231 -9.73 -7.95 33.78
CA ALA A 231 -9.53 -8.83 34.94
C ALA A 231 -8.79 -10.12 34.49
N LYS A 232 -7.57 -10.30 34.96
CA LYS A 232 -6.74 -11.48 34.64
C LYS A 232 -7.21 -12.74 35.34
N VAL A 233 -7.99 -12.62 36.40
CA VAL A 233 -8.45 -13.73 37.25
C VAL A 233 -9.88 -14.08 36.91
N SER A 234 -10.10 -15.37 36.67
CA SER A 234 -11.44 -15.97 36.51
C SER A 234 -11.93 -16.51 37.85
N PRO A 235 -13.21 -16.33 38.20
CA PRO A 235 -13.81 -17.03 39.34
C PRO A 235 -13.98 -18.55 39.08
N PHE A 236 -13.88 -18.96 37.83
CA PHE A 236 -14.04 -20.34 37.41
C PHE A 236 -12.65 -20.99 37.21
N ARG A 237 -12.43 -22.12 37.91
CA ARG A 237 -11.15 -22.87 37.83
C ARG A 237 -11.43 -24.33 37.61
N ILE A 238 -10.60 -24.97 36.82
CA ILE A 238 -10.56 -26.44 36.77
C ILE A 238 -9.55 -26.97 37.82
N LYS A 239 -9.84 -28.10 38.44
CA LYS A 239 -8.98 -28.65 39.50
C LYS A 239 -7.76 -29.40 38.96
N ASP A 240 -7.96 -30.14 37.85
CA ASP A 240 -6.94 -31.02 37.29
C ASP A 240 -7.04 -31.05 35.75
N ALA A 241 -6.13 -30.35 35.09
CA ALA A 241 -6.05 -30.31 33.64
C ALA A 241 -5.66 -31.67 33.04
N ALA A 242 -4.83 -32.46 33.74
CA ALA A 242 -4.39 -33.78 33.27
C ALA A 242 -5.56 -34.78 33.25
N ALA A 243 -6.41 -34.75 34.27
CA ALA A 243 -7.62 -35.58 34.31
C ALA A 243 -8.57 -35.28 33.17
N VAL A 244 -8.74 -33.99 32.79
CA VAL A 244 -9.57 -33.59 31.63
C VAL A 244 -8.99 -34.13 30.34
N VAL A 245 -7.67 -33.99 30.10
CA VAL A 245 -7.01 -34.54 28.91
C VAL A 245 -7.16 -36.04 28.83
N LYS A 246 -6.94 -36.77 29.93
CA LYS A 246 -7.08 -38.21 29.98
C LYS A 246 -8.52 -38.67 29.69
N LYS A 247 -9.53 -37.98 30.23
CA LYS A 247 -10.92 -38.26 29.95
C LYS A 247 -11.25 -38.00 28.47
N ALA A 248 -10.83 -36.87 27.93
CA ALA A 248 -11.03 -36.56 26.52
C ALA A 248 -10.40 -37.60 25.58
N GLN A 249 -9.18 -38.05 25.87
CA GLN A 249 -8.47 -39.07 25.09
C GLN A 249 -9.20 -40.44 25.12
N ASN A 250 -9.83 -40.77 26.23
CA ASN A 250 -10.59 -42.04 26.35
C ASN A 250 -11.97 -42.01 25.63
N GLU A 251 -12.54 -40.83 25.47
CA GLU A 251 -13.89 -40.68 24.88
C GLU A 251 -13.84 -40.33 23.38
N LEU A 252 -12.72 -39.78 22.89
CA LEU A 252 -12.56 -39.44 21.48
C LEU A 252 -12.27 -40.70 20.65
N PRO A 253 -12.92 -40.86 19.47
CA PRO A 253 -12.69 -41.98 18.55
C PRO A 253 -11.38 -41.86 17.76
N PHE A 254 -10.55 -40.87 18.02
CA PHE A 254 -9.28 -40.59 17.35
C PHE A 254 -8.26 -39.97 18.32
N ALA A 255 -6.98 -40.08 17.99
CA ALA A 255 -5.91 -39.41 18.72
C ALA A 255 -5.80 -37.94 18.30
N LEU A 256 -5.53 -37.06 19.28
CA LEU A 256 -5.26 -35.67 19.00
C LEU A 256 -3.87 -35.51 18.34
N THR A 257 -3.77 -34.60 17.38
CA THR A 257 -2.46 -34.22 16.80
C THR A 257 -1.58 -33.53 17.84
N GLU A 258 -0.29 -33.41 17.57
CA GLU A 258 0.64 -32.73 18.46
C GLU A 258 0.25 -31.27 18.72
N ASP A 259 -0.17 -30.54 17.68
CA ASP A 259 -0.58 -29.14 17.80
C ASP A 259 -1.92 -28.99 18.54
N GLN A 260 -2.88 -29.89 18.32
CA GLN A 260 -4.10 -29.94 19.12
C GLN A 260 -3.79 -30.19 20.60
N ASN A 261 -2.89 -31.13 20.90
CA ASN A 261 -2.47 -31.41 22.28
C ASN A 261 -1.79 -30.18 22.93
N LYS A 262 -0.94 -29.45 22.20
CA LYS A 262 -0.33 -28.20 22.68
C LYS A 262 -1.39 -27.16 23.00
N ALA A 263 -2.33 -26.93 22.07
CA ALA A 263 -3.42 -25.96 22.26
C ALA A 263 -4.31 -26.31 23.45
N VAL A 264 -4.72 -27.59 23.57
CA VAL A 264 -5.56 -28.08 24.69
C VAL A 264 -4.81 -27.88 26.02
N ARG A 265 -3.54 -28.29 26.11
CA ARG A 265 -2.78 -28.13 27.35
C ARG A 265 -2.67 -26.67 27.76
N HIS A 266 -2.29 -25.79 26.84
CA HIS A 266 -2.19 -24.37 27.12
C HIS A 266 -3.49 -23.80 27.70
N VAL A 267 -4.65 -24.06 27.05
CA VAL A 267 -5.94 -23.58 27.51
C VAL A 267 -6.30 -24.13 28.89
N LEU A 268 -6.13 -25.45 29.11
CA LEU A 268 -6.47 -26.10 30.39
C LEU A 268 -5.55 -25.67 31.52
N GLU A 269 -4.25 -25.46 31.29
CA GLU A 269 -3.29 -24.98 32.28
C GLU A 269 -3.67 -23.57 32.74
N GLU A 270 -4.00 -22.66 31.81
CA GLU A 270 -4.46 -21.31 32.15
C GLU A 270 -5.76 -21.36 32.97
N MET A 271 -6.71 -22.21 32.60
CA MET A 271 -7.96 -22.41 33.33
C MET A 271 -7.71 -23.01 34.75
N GLN A 272 -6.71 -23.86 34.90
CA GLN A 272 -6.33 -24.43 36.20
C GLN A 272 -5.67 -23.38 37.10
N LEU A 273 -4.84 -22.49 36.53
CA LEU A 273 -4.27 -21.36 37.25
C LEU A 273 -5.33 -20.33 37.67
N GLY A 274 -6.53 -20.40 37.10
CA GLY A 274 -7.62 -19.46 37.34
C GLY A 274 -7.45 -18.18 36.55
N ASN A 275 -6.72 -18.22 35.47
CA ASN A 275 -6.62 -17.11 34.55
C ASN A 275 -7.86 -17.04 33.65
N ARG A 276 -8.24 -15.82 33.28
CA ARG A 276 -9.21 -15.63 32.19
C ARG A 276 -8.51 -16.00 30.88
N VAL A 277 -9.01 -17.02 30.21
CA VAL A 277 -8.49 -17.45 28.91
C VAL A 277 -9.17 -16.64 27.80
N ASP A 278 -8.38 -15.87 27.07
CA ASP A 278 -8.79 -15.14 25.86
C ASP A 278 -7.79 -15.52 24.75
N ALA A 279 -8.06 -16.65 24.08
CA ALA A 279 -7.14 -17.28 23.15
C ALA A 279 -7.80 -17.52 21.79
N LEU A 280 -7.06 -17.26 20.71
CA LEU A 280 -7.45 -17.58 19.35
C LEU A 280 -6.80 -18.89 18.89
N VAL A 281 -7.62 -19.91 18.62
CA VAL A 281 -7.16 -21.15 17.99
C VAL A 281 -7.28 -21.02 16.48
N GLN A 282 -6.16 -20.92 15.79
CA GLN A 282 -6.10 -20.76 14.33
C GLN A 282 -5.65 -22.07 13.65
N GLY A 283 -6.23 -22.38 12.51
CA GLY A 283 -5.86 -23.54 11.67
C GLY A 283 -6.78 -23.65 10.46
N ASP A 284 -6.46 -24.54 9.54
CA ASP A 284 -7.23 -24.77 8.31
C ASP A 284 -8.63 -25.37 8.58
N VAL A 285 -9.49 -25.34 7.56
CA VAL A 285 -10.81 -25.98 7.62
C VAL A 285 -10.61 -27.49 7.81
N GLY A 286 -11.33 -28.08 8.79
CA GLY A 286 -11.22 -29.50 9.09
C GLY A 286 -10.05 -29.92 10.01
N CYS A 287 -9.16 -29.00 10.45
CA CYS A 287 -8.04 -29.33 11.35
C CYS A 287 -8.46 -29.61 12.81
N GLY A 288 -9.76 -29.61 13.13
CA GLY A 288 -10.27 -30.01 14.44
C GLY A 288 -10.24 -28.94 15.53
N LYS A 289 -10.30 -27.65 15.17
CA LYS A 289 -10.39 -26.51 16.14
C LYS A 289 -11.52 -26.67 17.13
N THR A 290 -12.68 -27.20 16.69
CA THR A 290 -13.85 -27.42 17.51
C THR A 290 -13.59 -28.44 18.65
N VAL A 291 -12.74 -29.42 18.40
CA VAL A 291 -12.36 -30.42 19.42
C VAL A 291 -11.60 -29.75 20.57
N VAL A 292 -10.72 -28.80 20.30
CA VAL A 292 -10.02 -28.04 21.35
C VAL A 292 -11.02 -27.29 22.23
N ALA A 293 -12.01 -26.61 21.61
CA ALA A 293 -13.07 -25.92 22.35
C ALA A 293 -13.96 -26.87 23.16
N GLN A 294 -14.29 -28.03 22.60
CA GLN A 294 -15.09 -29.07 23.31
C GLN A 294 -14.32 -29.60 24.53
N ILE A 295 -13.02 -29.83 24.43
CA ILE A 295 -12.21 -30.30 25.58
C ILE A 295 -12.13 -29.24 26.68
N ALA A 296 -12.02 -27.96 26.31
CA ALA A 296 -12.07 -26.86 27.28
C ALA A 296 -13.43 -26.82 28.00
N ALA A 297 -14.55 -26.98 27.27
CA ALA A 297 -15.88 -27.07 27.82
C ALA A 297 -16.05 -28.29 28.71
N LEU A 298 -15.51 -29.47 28.34
CA LEU A 298 -15.46 -30.66 29.17
C LEU A 298 -14.76 -30.38 30.51
N GLY A 299 -13.65 -29.68 30.50
CA GLY A 299 -12.92 -29.28 31.70
C GLY A 299 -13.79 -28.46 32.66
N MET A 300 -14.57 -27.52 32.16
CA MET A 300 -15.52 -26.76 32.97
C MET A 300 -16.64 -27.60 33.49
N ALA A 301 -17.25 -28.44 32.62
CA ALA A 301 -18.33 -29.33 33.04
C ALA A 301 -17.93 -30.36 34.13
N MET A 302 -16.72 -30.92 34.05
CA MET A 302 -16.16 -31.80 35.09
C MET A 302 -16.00 -31.13 36.45
N ASN A 303 -15.95 -29.80 36.47
CA ASN A 303 -15.86 -28.99 37.70
C ASN A 303 -17.21 -28.37 38.12
N GLY A 304 -18.32 -28.78 37.51
CA GLY A 304 -19.67 -28.36 37.87
C GLY A 304 -20.10 -27.03 37.27
N TYR A 305 -19.36 -26.51 36.30
CA TYR A 305 -19.71 -25.24 35.63
C TYR A 305 -20.49 -25.48 34.33
N GLN A 306 -21.30 -24.51 33.96
CA GLN A 306 -22.01 -24.49 32.68
C GLN A 306 -21.16 -23.79 31.62
N CYS A 307 -21.23 -24.30 30.38
CA CYS A 307 -20.56 -23.72 29.24
C CYS A 307 -21.55 -23.37 28.15
N ALA A 308 -21.32 -22.26 27.46
CA ALA A 308 -22.01 -21.88 26.24
C ALA A 308 -21.00 -21.85 25.08
N VAL A 309 -21.34 -22.51 23.98
CA VAL A 309 -20.54 -22.51 22.73
C VAL A 309 -21.39 -21.84 21.66
N MET A 310 -20.88 -20.76 21.07
CA MET A 310 -21.48 -20.13 19.90
C MET A 310 -20.77 -20.63 18.63
N CYS A 311 -21.56 -21.11 17.65
CA CYS A 311 -21.09 -21.57 16.34
C CYS A 311 -21.69 -20.73 15.22
#